data_d78c34773fd82ecd1cc681562288a62b
#
_entry.id   d78c34773fd82ecd1cc681562288a62b
#
_cell.length_a   1.000
_cell.length_b   1.000
_cell.length_c   1.000
_cell.angle_alpha   90.00
_cell.angle_beta   90.00
_cell.angle_gamma   90.00
#
_symmetry.space_group_name_H-M   'P 1'
#
loop_
_entity.id
_entity.type
_entity.pdbx_description
1 polymer ?
#
loop_
_entity_poly.entity_id
_entity_poly.type
_entity_poly.pdbx_seq_one_letter_code
_entity_poly.pdbx_strand_id
1 'polypeptide(L)'
;MKAVRVILDQDLVNYRHPMSFQLKESYPLPPYSTVIGMVHNLCRYKEYHPMKISIQGKYISKTNDLYTRYEFKSGAKYDKSRHQMEAGGYGISRGISTAELLSQVQLILHIRPEKEEEVEKILNAFQTPWEYPSLGR
;
A
#
# COMPACT_ATOMS: atom_id res chain seq x y z
N MET A 1 20.20 7.17 21.47
CA MET A 1 18.86 6.93 20.92
C MET A 1 18.87 7.28 19.44
N LYS A 2 18.71 6.29 18.58
CA LYS A 2 18.83 6.43 17.12
C LYS A 2 17.50 6.08 16.43
N ALA A 3 17.24 6.73 15.31
CA ALA A 3 16.14 6.41 14.42
C ALA A 3 16.60 6.47 12.96
N VAL A 4 15.95 5.72 12.10
CA VAL A 4 16.17 5.79 10.65
C VAL A 4 15.22 6.82 10.07
N ARG A 5 15.77 7.79 9.36
CA ARG A 5 14.98 8.76 8.59
C ARG A 5 14.91 8.35 7.15
N VAL A 6 13.69 8.26 6.61
CA VAL A 6 13.45 7.91 5.22
C VAL A 6 12.67 9.04 4.57
N ILE A 7 13.15 9.51 3.43
CA ILE A 7 12.47 10.52 2.61
C ILE A 7 11.94 9.81 1.37
N LEU A 8 10.63 9.93 1.12
CA LEU A 8 9.94 9.27 0.03
C LEU A 8 9.24 10.28 -0.87
N ASP A 9 9.34 10.04 -2.17
CA ASP A 9 8.54 10.73 -3.16
C ASP A 9 7.69 9.70 -3.91
N GLN A 10 6.39 9.97 -4.02
CA GLN A 10 5.44 9.08 -4.70
C GLN A 10 4.61 9.90 -5.69
N ASP A 11 4.53 9.45 -6.94
CA ASP A 11 3.80 10.18 -7.97
C ASP A 11 2.29 10.11 -7.79
N LEU A 12 1.77 8.90 -7.66
CA LEU A 12 0.35 8.64 -7.43
C LEU A 12 0.20 7.51 -6.43
N VAL A 13 -0.62 7.73 -5.41
CA VAL A 13 -0.77 6.76 -4.33
C VAL A 13 -2.17 6.78 -3.72
N ASN A 14 -2.61 5.64 -3.23
CA ASN A 14 -3.81 5.49 -2.43
C ASN A 14 -3.45 4.83 -1.09
N TYR A 15 -3.63 5.57 0.00
CA TYR A 15 -3.56 5.01 1.35
C TYR A 15 -4.98 4.63 1.75
N ARG A 16 -5.38 3.43 1.39
CA ARG A 16 -6.76 2.97 1.41
C ARG A 16 -7.44 3.17 2.76
N HIS A 17 -8.59 3.84 2.72
CA HIS A 17 -9.48 3.94 3.86
C HIS A 17 -10.37 2.69 3.92
N PRO A 18 -10.30 1.86 4.99
CA PRO A 18 -10.99 0.57 5.02
C PRO A 18 -12.51 0.68 4.98
N MET A 19 -13.07 1.81 5.38
CA MET A 19 -14.52 2.04 5.37
C MET A 19 -15.06 2.53 4.02
N SER A 20 -14.20 2.85 3.06
CA SER A 20 -14.60 3.33 1.74
C SER A 20 -14.46 2.21 0.71
N PHE A 21 -15.58 1.52 0.42
CA PHE A 21 -15.58 0.41 -0.53
C PHE A 21 -15.73 0.84 -1.98
N GLN A 22 -16.61 1.78 -2.24
CA GLN A 22 -16.97 2.18 -3.60
C GLN A 22 -16.00 3.21 -4.19
N LEU A 23 -15.74 4.27 -3.45
CA LEU A 23 -14.91 5.38 -3.92
C LEU A 23 -13.42 5.14 -3.67
N LYS A 24 -13.08 4.19 -2.82
CA LYS A 24 -11.70 3.89 -2.41
C LYS A 24 -10.93 5.14 -2.01
N GLU A 25 -11.51 5.89 -1.09
CA GLU A 25 -10.91 7.10 -0.57
C GLU A 25 -9.54 6.81 0.07
N SER A 26 -8.65 7.79 -0.02
CA SER A 26 -7.32 7.73 0.55
C SER A 26 -7.24 8.52 1.85
N TYR A 27 -6.51 7.99 2.84
CA TYR A 27 -6.03 8.83 3.93
C TYR A 27 -5.04 9.88 3.42
N PRO A 28 -4.96 11.06 4.05
CA PRO A 28 -3.99 12.09 3.65
C PRO A 28 -2.54 11.69 3.91
N LEU A 29 -2.32 10.79 4.86
CA LEU A 29 -1.02 10.20 5.19
C LEU A 29 -1.21 8.68 5.33
N PRO A 30 -0.16 7.89 5.10
CA PRO A 30 -0.26 6.46 5.32
C PRO A 30 -0.50 6.14 6.80
N PRO A 31 -1.36 5.17 7.13
CA PRO A 31 -1.49 4.69 8.50
C PRO A 31 -0.17 4.11 9.03
N TYR A 32 0.02 4.12 10.33
CA TYR A 32 1.22 3.54 10.95
C TYR A 32 1.40 2.07 10.57
N SER A 33 0.31 1.30 10.54
CA SER A 33 0.34 -0.11 10.16
C SER A 33 0.88 -0.34 8.75
N THR A 34 0.57 0.54 7.82
CA THR A 34 1.07 0.46 6.44
C THR A 34 2.58 0.67 6.38
N VAL A 35 3.08 1.66 7.10
CA VAL A 35 4.52 1.93 7.18
C VAL A 35 5.25 0.79 7.90
N ILE A 36 4.71 0.32 9.01
CA ILE A 36 5.28 -0.83 9.76
C ILE A 36 5.34 -2.07 8.86
N GLY A 37 4.29 -2.33 8.09
CA GLY A 37 4.25 -3.44 7.14
C GLY A 37 5.33 -3.33 6.07
N MET A 38 5.57 -2.15 5.54
CA MET A 38 6.66 -1.92 4.58
C MET A 38 8.04 -2.22 5.20
N VAL A 39 8.29 -1.72 6.41
CA VAL A 39 9.56 -1.96 7.12
C VAL A 39 9.76 -3.45 7.37
N HIS A 40 8.72 -4.15 7.84
CA HIS A 40 8.79 -5.59 8.10
C HIS A 40 9.08 -6.37 6.82
N ASN A 41 8.45 -6.00 5.72
CA ASN A 41 8.70 -6.64 4.43
C ASN A 41 10.14 -6.44 3.95
N LEU A 42 10.64 -5.22 4.01
CA LEU A 42 12.00 -4.91 3.57
C LEU A 42 13.06 -5.57 4.45
N CYS A 43 12.81 -5.68 5.75
CA CYS A 43 13.70 -6.37 6.69
C CYS A 43 13.53 -7.90 6.66
N ARG A 44 12.54 -8.44 5.93
CA ARG A 44 12.17 -9.86 5.89
C ARG A 44 11.86 -10.43 7.28
N TYR A 45 11.24 -9.61 8.14
CA TYR A 45 10.82 -10.07 9.45
C TYR A 45 9.68 -11.08 9.33
N LYS A 46 9.78 -12.18 10.07
CA LYS A 46 8.76 -13.23 10.15
C LYS A 46 7.79 -13.00 11.30
N GLU A 47 8.23 -12.26 12.30
CA GLU A 47 7.48 -11.96 13.50
C GLU A 47 7.38 -10.45 13.67
N TYR A 48 6.49 -10.00 14.54
CA TYR A 48 6.32 -8.59 14.82
C TYR A 48 7.50 -8.04 15.62
N HIS A 49 8.11 -7.01 15.09
CA HIS A 49 9.18 -6.24 15.75
C HIS A 49 8.64 -4.87 16.14
N PRO A 50 8.47 -4.58 17.45
CA PRO A 50 7.94 -3.31 17.89
C PRO A 50 8.79 -2.12 17.46
N MET A 51 8.14 -1.06 17.01
CA MET A 51 8.83 0.16 16.59
C MET A 51 7.90 1.37 16.75
N LYS A 52 8.52 2.53 16.94
CA LYS A 52 7.83 3.80 16.94
C LYS A 52 8.04 4.48 15.60
N ILE A 53 6.95 5.00 15.03
CA ILE A 53 6.95 5.62 13.71
C ILE A 53 6.46 7.06 13.85
N SER A 54 7.15 7.98 13.19
CA SER A 54 6.66 9.34 12.94
C SER A 54 6.50 9.53 11.45
N ILE A 55 5.36 10.05 11.04
CA ILE A 55 5.01 10.26 9.63
C ILE A 55 4.68 11.73 9.43
N GLN A 56 5.40 12.38 8.53
CA GLN A 56 5.16 13.75 8.11
C GLN A 56 5.15 13.81 6.60
N GLY A 57 4.34 14.68 6.04
CA GLY A 57 4.35 14.80 4.59
C GLY A 57 3.30 15.72 4.04
N LYS A 58 3.26 15.81 2.73
CA LYS A 58 2.33 16.62 1.96
C LYS A 58 2.05 15.97 0.62
N TYR A 59 0.94 16.35 0.02
CA TYR A 59 0.60 16.03 -1.37
C TYR A 59 0.11 17.30 -2.07
N ILE A 60 0.17 17.33 -3.40
CA ILE A 60 -0.24 18.51 -4.16
C ILE A 60 -1.74 18.50 -4.43
N SER A 61 -2.29 17.36 -4.88
CA SER A 61 -3.70 17.27 -5.21
C SER A 61 -4.27 15.87 -5.04
N LYS A 62 -5.59 15.80 -5.01
CA LYS A 62 -6.34 14.55 -5.07
C LYS A 62 -7.01 14.44 -6.43
N THR A 63 -7.06 13.25 -6.97
CA THR A 63 -7.78 12.96 -8.21
C THR A 63 -8.50 11.63 -8.08
N ASN A 64 -9.65 11.52 -8.73
CA ASN A 64 -10.35 10.26 -8.85
C ASN A 64 -9.99 9.63 -10.19
N ASP A 65 -9.49 8.43 -10.18
CA ASP A 65 -9.14 7.68 -11.37
C ASP A 65 -10.07 6.50 -11.57
N LEU A 66 -10.25 6.11 -12.81
CA LEU A 66 -11.05 4.95 -13.19
C LEU A 66 -10.13 3.78 -13.49
N TYR A 67 -10.52 2.60 -13.04
CA TYR A 67 -9.82 1.38 -13.39
C TYR A 67 -10.81 0.25 -13.66
N THR A 68 -10.36 -0.74 -14.41
CA THR A 68 -11.13 -1.94 -14.65
C THR A 68 -11.01 -2.89 -13.47
N ARG A 69 -12.15 -3.27 -12.90
CA ARG A 69 -12.23 -4.23 -11.82
C ARG A 69 -12.67 -5.58 -12.36
N TYR A 70 -11.95 -6.62 -11.99
CA TYR A 70 -12.29 -8.01 -12.28
C TYR A 70 -12.71 -8.68 -10.99
N GLU A 71 -13.84 -9.38 -11.02
CA GLU A 71 -14.33 -10.13 -9.87
C GLU A 71 -14.32 -11.62 -10.20
N PHE A 72 -13.64 -12.36 -9.33
CA PHE A 72 -13.53 -13.80 -9.41
C PHE A 72 -14.25 -14.41 -8.22
N LYS A 73 -15.09 -15.42 -8.51
CA LYS A 73 -15.74 -16.20 -7.45
C LYS A 73 -15.41 -17.66 -7.66
N SER A 74 -14.90 -18.31 -6.63
CA SER A 74 -14.59 -19.73 -6.67
C SER A 74 -15.82 -20.55 -7.05
N GLY A 75 -15.68 -21.43 -8.04
CA GLY A 75 -16.75 -22.32 -8.51
C GLY A 75 -17.86 -21.65 -9.31
N ALA A 76 -17.75 -20.35 -9.66
CA ALA A 76 -18.76 -19.66 -10.47
C ALA A 76 -18.70 -20.13 -11.92
N LYS A 77 -19.71 -20.87 -12.35
CA LYS A 77 -19.86 -21.26 -13.77
C LYS A 77 -20.25 -20.04 -14.60
N TYR A 78 -19.77 -20.03 -15.83
CA TYR A 78 -20.09 -18.97 -16.77
C TYR A 78 -21.59 -18.88 -17.05
N ASP A 79 -22.13 -17.66 -16.95
CA ASP A 79 -23.50 -17.31 -17.30
C ASP A 79 -23.45 -16.04 -18.13
N LYS A 80 -23.86 -16.11 -19.38
CA LYS A 80 -23.83 -14.98 -20.31
C LYS A 80 -24.61 -13.76 -19.82
N SER A 81 -25.61 -13.97 -18.98
CA SER A 81 -26.43 -12.86 -18.43
C SER A 81 -25.74 -12.11 -17.30
N ARG A 82 -24.73 -12.71 -16.65
CA ARG A 82 -24.06 -12.18 -15.46
C ARG A 82 -22.59 -11.85 -15.65
N HIS A 83 -21.92 -12.55 -16.56
CA HIS A 83 -20.49 -12.46 -16.71
C HIS A 83 -20.11 -11.85 -18.05
N GLN A 84 -19.12 -10.97 -18.03
CA GLN A 84 -18.58 -10.33 -19.21
C GLN A 84 -17.46 -11.15 -19.86
N MET A 85 -16.87 -12.06 -19.10
CA MET A 85 -15.74 -12.87 -19.56
C MET A 85 -15.88 -14.32 -19.13
N GLU A 86 -15.29 -15.21 -19.90
CA GLU A 86 -15.22 -16.64 -19.60
C GLU A 86 -13.77 -17.11 -19.65
N ALA A 87 -13.40 -17.94 -18.69
CA ALA A 87 -12.10 -18.60 -18.64
C ALA A 87 -12.27 -20.03 -18.15
N GLY A 88 -12.03 -21.00 -19.03
CA GLY A 88 -12.13 -22.43 -18.69
C GLY A 88 -13.50 -22.86 -18.14
N GLY A 89 -14.60 -22.28 -18.64
CA GLY A 89 -15.97 -22.55 -18.17
C GLY A 89 -16.38 -21.74 -16.94
N TYR A 90 -15.48 -20.95 -16.37
CA TYR A 90 -15.77 -20.09 -15.23
C TYR A 90 -16.09 -18.66 -15.67
N GLY A 91 -17.01 -18.03 -14.96
CA GLY A 91 -17.43 -16.67 -15.24
C GLY A 91 -16.62 -15.63 -14.45
N ILE A 92 -16.27 -14.55 -15.12
CA ILE A 92 -15.55 -13.42 -14.54
C ILE A 92 -16.38 -12.17 -14.78
N SER A 93 -16.71 -11.45 -13.72
CA SER A 93 -17.36 -10.15 -13.82
C SER A 93 -16.33 -9.05 -14.00
N ARG A 94 -16.60 -8.13 -14.93
CA ARG A 94 -15.75 -6.98 -15.21
C ARG A 94 -16.57 -5.71 -15.10
N GLY A 95 -16.04 -4.72 -14.43
CA GLY A 95 -16.70 -3.44 -14.27
C GLY A 95 -15.72 -2.31 -14.13
N ILE A 96 -16.24 -1.08 -14.12
CA ILE A 96 -15.47 0.13 -13.88
C ILE A 96 -15.58 0.49 -12.41
N SER A 97 -14.46 0.82 -11.81
CA SER A 97 -14.39 1.27 -10.43
C SER A 97 -13.54 2.53 -10.32
N THR A 98 -13.72 3.27 -9.24
CA THR A 98 -12.96 4.49 -8.97
C THR A 98 -12.00 4.29 -7.81
N ALA A 99 -10.88 5.00 -7.85
CA ALA A 99 -9.94 5.11 -6.74
C ALA A 99 -9.50 6.56 -6.60
N GLU A 100 -9.53 7.07 -5.37
CA GLU A 100 -8.96 8.38 -5.07
C GLU A 100 -7.45 8.25 -4.96
N LEU A 101 -6.74 9.08 -5.71
CA LEU A 101 -5.28 9.09 -5.71
C LEU A 101 -4.77 10.43 -5.21
N LEU A 102 -3.74 10.38 -4.38
CA LEU A 102 -2.95 11.54 -3.98
C LEU A 102 -1.82 11.70 -4.98
N SER A 103 -1.62 12.90 -5.49
CA SER A 103 -0.56 13.18 -6.45
C SER A 103 0.62 13.89 -5.80
N GLN A 104 1.81 13.55 -6.25
CA GLN A 104 3.08 14.15 -5.84
C GLN A 104 3.21 14.20 -4.32
N VAL A 105 3.18 13.05 -3.71
CA VAL A 105 3.33 12.86 -2.27
C VAL A 105 4.79 12.93 -1.89
N GLN A 106 5.11 13.70 -0.86
CA GLN A 106 6.42 13.72 -0.22
C GLN A 106 6.25 13.35 1.24
N LEU A 107 6.96 12.34 1.69
CA LEU A 107 6.91 11.87 3.07
C LEU A 107 8.29 11.92 3.72
N ILE A 108 8.30 12.21 5.00
CA ILE A 108 9.45 12.03 5.87
C ILE A 108 9.02 11.08 6.98
N LEU A 109 9.67 9.94 7.03
CA LEU A 109 9.43 8.91 8.03
C LEU A 109 10.59 8.87 9.02
N HIS A 110 10.27 8.72 10.30
CA HIS A 110 11.26 8.38 11.31
C HIS A 110 10.86 7.06 11.92
N ILE A 111 11.75 6.09 11.85
CA ILE A 111 11.53 4.72 12.28
C ILE A 111 12.50 4.42 13.42
N ARG A 112 11.95 4.18 14.60
CA ARG A 112 12.73 3.86 15.78
C ARG A 112 12.33 2.47 16.30
N PRO A 113 13.17 1.44 16.07
CA PRO A 113 12.90 0.13 16.65
C PRO A 113 13.04 0.17 18.18
N GLU A 114 12.36 -0.74 18.84
CA GLU A 114 12.50 -0.90 20.30
C GLU A 114 13.90 -1.36 20.67
N LYS A 115 14.46 -2.28 19.87
CA LYS A 115 15.84 -2.75 20.02
C LYS A 115 16.78 -1.90 19.17
N GLU A 116 17.68 -1.19 19.81
CA GLU A 116 18.61 -0.29 19.12
C GLU A 116 19.52 -1.01 18.10
N GLU A 117 19.79 -2.27 18.31
CA GLU A 117 20.55 -3.11 17.37
C GLU A 117 19.89 -3.29 16.02
N GLU A 118 18.56 -3.11 15.94
CA GLU A 118 17.81 -3.24 14.69
C GLU A 118 17.91 -1.99 13.80
N VAL A 119 18.43 -0.89 14.29
CA VAL A 119 18.58 0.36 13.52
C VAL A 119 19.41 0.13 12.27
N GLU A 120 20.57 -0.52 12.40
CA GLU A 120 21.44 -0.81 11.26
C GLU A 120 20.76 -1.74 10.25
N LYS A 121 20.00 -2.73 10.72
CA LYS A 121 19.29 -3.65 9.85
C LYS A 121 18.22 -2.92 9.02
N ILE A 122 17.48 -2.02 9.66
CA ILE A 122 16.45 -1.22 8.97
C ILE A 122 17.11 -0.27 7.96
N LEU A 123 18.19 0.41 8.36
CA LEU A 123 18.93 1.30 7.47
C LEU A 123 19.41 0.55 6.22
N ASN A 124 20.06 -0.60 6.42
CA ASN A 124 20.54 -1.42 5.30
C ASN A 124 19.41 -1.92 4.40
N ALA A 125 18.26 -2.26 4.97
CA ALA A 125 17.11 -2.71 4.21
C ALA A 125 16.58 -1.63 3.27
N PHE A 126 16.65 -0.37 3.64
CA PHE A 126 16.28 0.75 2.77
C PHE A 126 17.36 1.12 1.77
N GLN A 127 18.63 1.00 2.13
CA GLN A 127 19.75 1.31 1.24
C GLN A 127 19.93 0.27 0.13
N THR A 128 19.75 -1.00 0.46
CA THR A 128 19.86 -2.12 -0.48
C THR A 128 18.66 -3.05 -0.35
N PRO A 129 17.46 -2.59 -0.80
CA PRO A 129 16.26 -3.39 -0.66
C PRO A 129 16.30 -4.65 -1.54
N TRP A 130 15.78 -5.75 -1.02
CA TRP A 130 15.71 -7.02 -1.77
C TRP A 130 14.60 -7.03 -2.82
N GLU A 131 13.62 -6.14 -2.68
CA GLU A 131 12.58 -5.89 -3.68
C GLU A 131 12.24 -4.40 -3.71
N TYR A 132 11.51 -3.96 -4.72
CA TYR A 132 11.10 -2.57 -4.83
C TYR A 132 10.17 -2.20 -3.65
N PRO A 133 10.48 -1.14 -2.88
CA PRO A 133 9.64 -0.74 -1.76
C PRO A 133 8.24 -0.35 -2.21
N SER A 134 7.22 -0.76 -1.47
CA SER A 134 5.83 -0.44 -1.76
C SER A 134 5.16 0.16 -0.54
N LEU A 135 4.50 1.31 -0.73
CA LEU A 135 3.77 2.01 0.32
C LEU A 135 2.50 2.62 -0.26
N GLY A 136 1.37 2.02 0.02
CA GLY A 136 0.08 2.42 -0.52
C GLY A 136 -0.03 2.20 -2.03
N ARG A 137 -1.28 2.02 -2.53
CA ARG A 137 -1.49 1.96 -3.95
C ARG A 137 -2.96 2.03 -4.35
#